data_182063e8235fae224b8847283e02b43d
#
_entry.id   182063e8235fae224b8847283e02b43d
#
_cell.length_a   1.000
_cell.length_b   1.000
_cell.length_c   1.000
_cell.angle_alpha   90.00
_cell.angle_beta   90.00
_cell.angle_gamma   90.00
#
_symmetry.space_group_name_H-M   'P 1'
#
loop_
_entity.id
_entity.type
_entity.pdbx_description
1 polymer ?
#
loop_
_entity_poly.entity_id
_entity_poly.type
_entity_poly.pdbx_seq_one_letter_code
_entity_poly.pdbx_strand_id
1 'polypeptide(L)' 'MMETEEKYKVVIVDDERTAIDALRRELEPYREFEVKGIAGNGAKGKKMIMELHPD' A
#
# COMPACT_ATOMS: atom_id res chain seq x y z
N MET A 1 -8.50 3.69 24.25
CA MET A 1 -8.23 3.89 23.70
C MET A 1 -8.34 4.50 22.77
N MET A 2 -8.23 4.99 22.54
CA MET A 2 -8.42 5.47 21.59
C MET A 2 -7.73 5.42 20.89
N GLU A 3 -7.78 5.02 20.53
CA GLU A 3 -7.04 4.90 19.70
C GLU A 3 -7.00 5.68 18.63
N THR A 4 -5.96 6.01 18.09
CA THR A 4 -5.99 6.83 16.96
C THR A 4 -6.50 6.10 15.76
N GLU A 5 -7.19 6.84 14.89
CA GLU A 5 -7.73 6.26 13.69
C GLU A 5 -6.79 6.43 12.51
N GLU A 6 -5.69 7.13 12.70
CA GLU A 6 -4.77 7.39 11.61
C GLU A 6 -4.07 6.14 11.13
N LYS A 7 -4.00 5.98 9.83
CA LYS A 7 -3.29 4.87 9.23
C LYS A 7 -2.35 5.39 8.16
N TYR A 8 -1.26 4.67 7.96
CA TYR A 8 -0.34 5.01 6.91
C TYR A 8 -0.84 4.42 5.59
N LYS A 9 -0.96 5.26 4.59
CA LYS A 9 -1.40 4.83 3.27
C LYS A 9 -0.22 4.28 2.51
N VAL A 10 -0.37 3.07 1.99
CA VAL A 10 0.72 2.37 1.32
C VAL A 10 0.32 2.07 -0.11
N VAL A 11 1.24 2.31 -1.04
CA VAL A 11 1.08 1.91 -2.43
C VAL A 11 2.16 0.90 -2.74
N ILE A 12 1.76 -0.23 -3.29
CA ILE A 12 2.70 -1.28 -3.66
C ILE A 12 2.90 -1.23 -5.17
N VAL A 13 4.16 -1.13 -5.59
CA VAL A 13 4.49 -1.10 -7.02
C VAL A 13 5.40 -2.29 -7.31
N ASP A 14 4.88 -3.26 -8.02
CA ASP A 14 5.65 -4.45 -8.37
C ASP A 14 4.94 -5.12 -9.53
N ASP A 15 5.71 -5.71 -10.44
CA ASP A 15 5.15 -6.40 -11.58
C ASP A 15 4.96 -7.89 -11.30
N GLU A 16 5.29 -8.34 -10.11
CA GLU A 16 5.18 -9.76 -9.77
C GLU A 16 4.09 -9.97 -8.74
N ARG A 17 3.07 -10.72 -9.16
CA ARG A 17 1.89 -10.92 -8.32
C ARG A 17 2.19 -11.61 -7.01
N THR A 18 3.08 -12.60 -7.05
CA THR A 18 3.41 -13.32 -5.81
C THR A 18 4.10 -12.41 -4.80
N ALA A 19 4.95 -11.50 -5.28
CA ALA A 19 5.62 -10.56 -4.40
C ALA A 19 4.61 -9.60 -3.77
N ILE A 20 3.63 -9.16 -4.56
CA ILE A 20 2.59 -8.28 -4.06
C ILE A 20 1.78 -8.99 -2.97
N ASP A 21 1.38 -10.22 -3.23
CA ASP A 21 0.59 -10.96 -2.26
C ASP A 21 1.36 -11.22 -0.98
N ALA A 22 2.64 -11.54 -1.10
CA ALA A 22 3.47 -11.77 0.06
C ALA A 22 3.59 -10.52 0.92
N LEU A 23 3.78 -9.38 0.27
CA LEU A 23 3.92 -8.12 0.98
C LEU A 23 2.62 -7.73 1.67
N ARG A 24 1.50 -7.95 1.01
CA ARG A 24 0.20 -7.66 1.62
C ARG A 24 -0.01 -8.51 2.86
N ARG A 25 0.38 -9.77 2.81
CA ARG A 25 0.26 -10.65 3.96
C ARG A 25 1.13 -10.19 5.12
N GLU A 26 2.32 -9.72 4.80
CA GLU A 26 3.22 -9.27 5.85
C GLU A 26 2.73 -8.01 6.50
N LEU A 27 2.02 -7.17 5.77
CA LEU A 27 1.47 -5.95 6.33
C LEU A 27 0.17 -6.17 7.08
N GLU A 28 -0.48 -7.30 6.84
CA GLU A 28 -1.81 -7.55 7.38
C GLU A 28 -1.90 -7.44 8.89
N PRO A 29 -0.93 -7.97 9.67
CA PRO A 29 -1.02 -7.84 11.13
C PRO A 29 -0.79 -6.43 11.64
N TYR A 30 -0.28 -5.56 10.80
CA TYR A 30 0.04 -4.19 11.20
C TYR A 30 -1.08 -3.27 10.77
N ARG A 31 -1.99 -3.00 11.69
CA ARG A 31 -3.19 -2.24 11.38
C ARG A 31 -2.92 -0.78 11.03
N GLU A 32 -1.75 -0.29 11.41
CA GLU A 32 -1.41 1.08 11.08
C GLU A 32 -1.09 1.27 9.60
N PHE A 33 -0.94 0.18 8.84
CA PHE A 33 -0.69 0.28 7.42
C PHE A 33 -1.92 -0.13 6.63
N GLU A 34 -2.29 0.70 5.69
CA GLU A 34 -3.44 0.42 4.84
C GLU A 34 -3.00 0.48 3.38
N VAL A 35 -3.15 -0.63 2.66
CA VAL A 35 -2.80 -0.69 1.25
C VAL A 35 -3.91 -0.05 0.44
N LYS A 36 -3.63 1.10 -0.12
CA LYS A 36 -4.60 1.87 -0.88
C LYS A 36 -4.53 1.61 -2.37
N GLY A 37 -3.41 1.13 -2.86
CA GLY A 37 -3.27 0.88 -4.27
C GLY A 37 -2.17 -0.09 -4.58
N ILE A 38 -2.32 -0.78 -5.69
CA ILE A 38 -1.33 -1.73 -6.18
C ILE A 38 -1.12 -1.43 -7.65
N ALA A 39 0.13 -1.20 -8.03
CA ALA A 39 0.46 -0.89 -9.40
C ALA A 39 1.43 -1.93 -9.94
N GLY A 40 1.21 -2.36 -11.18
CA GLY A 40 2.05 -3.36 -11.80
C GLY A 40 3.28 -2.80 -12.49
N ASN A 41 3.43 -1.49 -12.54
CA ASN A 41 4.62 -0.89 -13.12
C ASN A 41 4.81 0.52 -12.58
N GLY A 42 5.97 1.09 -12.91
CA GLY A 42 6.33 2.39 -12.37
C GLY A 42 5.43 3.52 -12.80
N ALA A 43 4.95 3.48 -14.04
CA ALA A 43 4.09 4.55 -14.55
C ALA A 43 2.77 4.58 -13.78
N LYS A 44 2.17 3.42 -13.56
CA LYS A 44 0.93 3.32 -12.81
C LYS A 44 1.17 3.67 -11.34
N GLY A 45 2.31 3.26 -10.81
CA GLY A 45 2.65 3.59 -9.44
C GLY A 45 2.76 5.07 -9.23
N LYS A 46 3.42 5.76 -10.14
CA LYS A 46 3.57 7.19 -10.06
C LYS A 46 2.22 7.89 -10.06
N LYS A 47 1.33 7.44 -10.93
CA LYS A 47 0.00 8.02 -11.02
C LYS A 47 -0.77 7.82 -9.73
N MET A 48 -0.68 6.63 -9.17
CA MET A 48 -1.37 6.34 -7.90
C MET A 48 -0.84 7.20 -6.77
N ILE A 49 0.47 7.37 -6.72
CA ILE A 49 1.06 8.17 -5.67
C ILE A 49 0.56 9.60 -5.76
N MET A 50 0.45 10.12 -6.97
CA MET A 50 -0.02 11.49 -7.15
C MET A 50 -1.50 11.63 -6.83
N GLU A 51 -2.28 10.57 -7.03
CA GLU A 51 -3.72 10.63 -6.76
C GLU A 51 -4.05 10.32 -5.31
N LEU A 52 -3.35 9.38 -4.71
CA LEU A 52 -3.69 8.89 -3.37
C LEU A 52 -2.90 9.57 -2.26
N HIS A 53 -1.79 10.19 -2.61
CA HIS A 53 -0.91 10.87 -1.64
C HIS A 53 -0.56 9.93 -0.48
N PRO A 54 0.07 8.79 -0.77
CA PRO A 54 0.42 7.86 0.31
C PRO A 54 1.50 8.42 1.21
N ASP A 55 1.63 7.83 2.34
CA ASP A 55 2.62 8.25 3.34
C ASP A 55 4.02 7.69 3.13
#